data_6d5b326c97071d76b3e5a2c732ca6fb4
#
_entry.id   6d5b326c97071d76b3e5a2c732ca6fb4
#
_cell.length_a   1.000
_cell.length_b   1.000
_cell.length_c   1.000
_cell.angle_alpha   90.00
_cell.angle_beta   90.00
_cell.angle_gamma   90.00
#
_symmetry.space_group_name_H-M   'P 1'
#
loop_
_entity.id
_entity.type
_entity.pdbx_description
1 polymer ?
#
loop_
_entity_poly.entity_id
_entity_poly.type
_entity_poly.pdbx_seq_one_letter_code
_entity_poly.pdbx_strand_id
1 'polypeptide(L)'
;MKKSGLLVIVMACAAAGLYSQTFTYIGSAKCAICHKTETQGRQYPIWQGTKHSQSFAALSSPQAAEYAKQANVQNPTENPDCLKCHAPLCEKSAELKAEGVSCEVCHGPGSDYKKLNVMKDVALAKQNGLIVYDSQDAIKKQCLTCHANAHGKSFDFAASFEKIKHNKPAQ
;
A
#
# COMPACT_ATOMS: atom_id res chain seq x y z
N MET A 1 18.04 -73.12 -6.11
CA MET A 1 16.89 -72.29 -5.79
C MET A 1 17.44 -70.91 -5.40
N LYS A 2 17.38 -69.94 -6.34
CA LYS A 2 17.86 -68.56 -6.11
C LYS A 2 16.64 -67.73 -5.62
N LYS A 3 16.72 -67.20 -4.41
CA LYS A 3 15.73 -66.25 -3.88
C LYS A 3 16.14 -64.85 -4.28
N SER A 4 15.41 -64.24 -5.25
CA SER A 4 15.54 -62.83 -5.61
C SER A 4 14.78 -61.99 -4.58
N GLY A 5 15.48 -61.22 -3.77
CA GLY A 5 14.89 -60.23 -2.87
C GLY A 5 14.56 -58.97 -3.64
N LEU A 6 13.29 -58.58 -3.67
CA LEU A 6 12.79 -57.34 -4.26
C LEU A 6 12.99 -56.19 -3.25
N LEU A 7 13.92 -55.28 -3.55
CA LEU A 7 14.18 -54.11 -2.74
C LEU A 7 13.14 -53.03 -3.10
N VAL A 8 12.18 -52.79 -2.23
CA VAL A 8 11.20 -51.72 -2.40
C VAL A 8 11.79 -50.44 -1.84
N ILE A 9 12.19 -49.52 -2.73
CA ILE A 9 12.62 -48.18 -2.35
C ILE A 9 11.37 -47.35 -2.15
N VAL A 10 11.01 -47.05 -0.88
CA VAL A 10 9.95 -46.08 -0.55
C VAL A 10 10.55 -44.68 -0.69
N MET A 11 10.17 -44.03 -1.79
CA MET A 11 10.53 -42.60 -2.02
C MET A 11 9.59 -41.73 -1.19
N ALA A 12 10.04 -41.25 -0.05
CA ALA A 12 9.33 -40.29 0.78
C ALA A 12 9.34 -38.92 0.07
N CYS A 13 8.26 -38.57 -0.63
CA CYS A 13 8.03 -37.21 -1.11
C CYS A 13 7.80 -36.30 0.11
N ALA A 14 8.84 -35.60 0.55
CA ALA A 14 8.69 -34.48 1.46
C ALA A 14 7.93 -33.36 0.72
N ALA A 15 6.64 -33.24 0.95
CA ALA A 15 5.85 -32.10 0.53
C ALA A 15 6.32 -30.89 1.36
N ALA A 16 7.26 -30.11 0.82
CA ALA A 16 7.59 -28.80 1.33
C ALA A 16 6.36 -27.92 1.13
N GLY A 17 5.54 -27.79 2.17
CA GLY A 17 4.44 -26.85 2.19
C GLY A 17 4.98 -25.43 1.94
N LEU A 18 4.64 -24.85 0.81
CA LEU A 18 4.87 -23.43 0.52
C LEU A 18 4.00 -22.62 1.48
N TYR A 19 4.52 -22.27 2.64
CA TYR A 19 3.91 -21.27 3.50
C TYR A 19 4.01 -19.93 2.78
N SER A 20 2.94 -19.55 2.08
CA SER A 20 2.79 -18.19 1.59
C SER A 20 2.67 -17.27 2.80
N GLN A 21 3.67 -16.43 3.03
CA GLN A 21 3.58 -15.39 4.06
C GLN A 21 2.48 -14.41 3.64
N THR A 22 1.45 -14.29 4.47
CA THR A 22 0.37 -13.33 4.26
C THR A 22 0.61 -12.13 5.15
N PHE A 23 1.06 -11.01 4.55
CA PHE A 23 1.21 -9.74 5.24
C PHE A 23 -0.14 -9.02 5.30
N THR A 24 -0.39 -8.30 6.39
CA THR A 24 -1.64 -7.56 6.60
C THR A 24 -1.41 -6.06 6.72
N TYR A 25 -2.42 -5.29 6.33
CA TYR A 25 -2.43 -3.84 6.45
C TYR A 25 -2.78 -3.44 7.90
N ILE A 26 -2.11 -2.44 8.45
CA ILE A 26 -2.15 -2.11 9.87
C ILE A 26 -2.53 -0.65 10.17
N GLY A 27 -2.61 0.17 9.13
CA GLY A 27 -2.96 1.58 9.22
C GLY A 27 -1.80 2.54 9.52
N SER A 28 -1.93 3.74 9.00
CA SER A 28 -0.91 4.80 9.07
C SER A 28 -0.56 5.22 10.50
N ALA A 29 -1.50 5.11 11.44
CA ALA A 29 -1.25 5.41 12.85
C ALA A 29 -0.14 4.54 13.48
N LYS A 30 0.04 3.31 12.97
CA LYS A 30 1.13 2.42 13.42
C LYS A 30 2.49 2.86 12.87
N CYS A 31 2.51 3.51 11.71
CA CYS A 31 3.72 4.10 11.13
C CYS A 31 4.14 5.36 11.91
N ALA A 32 3.17 6.15 12.39
CA ALA A 32 3.39 7.37 13.16
C ALA A 32 4.24 7.15 14.41
N ILE A 33 4.24 5.95 15.00
CA ILE A 33 5.02 5.64 16.22
C ILE A 33 6.49 5.99 16.02
N CYS A 34 7.05 5.73 14.84
CA CYS A 34 8.44 6.02 14.50
C CYS A 34 8.56 7.21 13.53
N HIS A 35 7.66 7.36 12.55
CA HIS A 35 7.81 8.28 11.40
C HIS A 35 7.20 9.68 11.61
N LYS A 36 7.09 10.17 12.85
CA LYS A 36 6.54 11.50 13.17
C LYS A 36 7.58 12.56 13.56
N THR A 37 8.81 12.15 13.88
CA THR A 37 9.86 13.07 14.38
C THR A 37 10.73 13.63 13.25
N GLU A 38 11.40 14.75 13.52
CA GLU A 38 12.36 15.38 12.59
C GLU A 38 13.49 14.41 12.21
N THR A 39 14.04 13.70 13.19
CA THR A 39 15.13 12.73 12.99
C THR A 39 14.71 11.56 12.09
N GLN A 40 13.42 11.26 12.03
CA GLN A 40 12.88 10.22 11.16
C GLN A 40 12.36 10.77 9.82
N GLY A 41 12.43 12.10 9.60
CA GLY A 41 12.04 12.73 8.33
C GLY A 41 10.57 13.13 8.23
N ARG A 42 9.80 13.10 9.34
CA ARG A 42 8.40 13.56 9.44
C ARG A 42 7.42 12.99 8.41
N GLN A 43 7.60 11.77 7.97
CA GLN A 43 6.78 11.18 6.90
C GLN A 43 5.29 11.21 7.24
N TYR A 44 4.92 10.85 8.48
CA TYR A 44 3.53 10.83 8.91
C TYR A 44 2.88 12.23 8.93
N PRO A 45 3.45 13.28 9.55
CA PRO A 45 2.91 14.63 9.48
C PRO A 45 2.83 15.19 8.05
N ILE A 46 3.80 14.88 7.19
CA ILE A 46 3.75 15.27 5.78
C ILE A 46 2.54 14.64 5.11
N TRP A 47 2.38 13.32 5.23
CA TRP A 47 1.22 12.60 4.69
C TRP A 47 -0.12 13.18 5.20
N GLN A 48 -0.24 13.44 6.51
CA GLN A 48 -1.45 14.03 7.10
C GLN A 48 -1.84 15.36 6.47
N GLY A 49 -0.87 16.17 6.06
CA GLY A 49 -1.09 17.44 5.38
C GLY A 49 -1.46 17.33 3.90
N THR A 50 -1.47 16.11 3.32
CA THR A 50 -1.74 15.93 1.90
C THR A 50 -3.21 15.66 1.61
N LYS A 51 -3.59 15.82 0.34
CA LYS A 51 -4.90 15.39 -0.15
C LYS A 51 -5.09 13.88 -0.13
N HIS A 52 -4.03 13.09 -0.06
CA HIS A 52 -4.10 11.64 0.02
C HIS A 52 -4.75 11.18 1.33
N SER A 53 -4.36 11.74 2.47
CA SER A 53 -4.99 11.43 3.77
C SER A 53 -6.46 11.86 3.86
N GLN A 54 -6.88 12.79 2.99
CA GLN A 54 -8.23 13.34 2.95
C GLN A 54 -9.07 12.78 1.80
N SER A 55 -8.51 11.85 1.02
CA SER A 55 -9.13 11.42 -0.24
C SER A 55 -10.49 10.74 -0.04
N PHE A 56 -10.65 9.93 1.01
CA PHE A 56 -11.95 9.35 1.34
C PHE A 56 -12.97 10.42 1.77
N ALA A 57 -12.58 11.33 2.66
CA ALA A 57 -13.46 12.41 3.11
C ALA A 57 -13.91 13.32 1.95
N ALA A 58 -13.07 13.47 0.92
CA ALA A 58 -13.42 14.23 -0.28
C ALA A 58 -14.62 13.65 -1.03
N LEU A 59 -14.94 12.37 -0.88
CA LEU A 59 -16.13 11.75 -1.49
C LEU A 59 -17.46 12.27 -0.92
N SER A 60 -17.44 12.93 0.24
CA SER A 60 -18.61 13.59 0.85
C SER A 60 -18.71 15.07 0.50
N SER A 61 -17.86 15.58 -0.37
CA SER A 61 -17.87 17.00 -0.77
C SER A 61 -18.95 17.32 -1.81
N PRO A 62 -19.39 18.58 -1.93
CA PRO A 62 -20.27 19.00 -2.99
C PRO A 62 -19.72 18.71 -4.40
N GLN A 63 -18.42 18.84 -4.59
CA GLN A 63 -17.76 18.50 -5.86
C GLN A 63 -17.88 17.00 -6.17
N ALA A 64 -17.76 16.13 -5.17
CA ALA A 64 -17.94 14.69 -5.37
C ALA A 64 -19.38 14.36 -5.77
N ALA A 65 -20.37 15.08 -5.23
CA ALA A 65 -21.77 14.91 -5.61
C ALA A 65 -22.00 15.23 -7.10
N GLU A 66 -21.34 16.26 -7.63
CA GLU A 66 -21.43 16.59 -9.07
C GLU A 66 -20.79 15.49 -9.95
N TYR A 67 -19.62 14.98 -9.58
CA TYR A 67 -19.01 13.85 -10.29
C TYR A 67 -19.85 12.58 -10.20
N ALA A 68 -20.42 12.29 -9.02
CA ALA A 68 -21.29 11.15 -8.81
C ALA A 68 -22.53 11.21 -9.70
N LYS A 69 -23.16 12.38 -9.81
CA LYS A 69 -24.31 12.62 -10.70
C LYS A 69 -23.94 12.37 -12.17
N GLN A 70 -22.80 12.88 -12.63
CA GLN A 70 -22.32 12.67 -14.00
C GLN A 70 -22.03 11.20 -14.29
N ALA A 71 -21.54 10.46 -13.30
CA ALA A 71 -21.24 9.03 -13.39
C ALA A 71 -22.44 8.12 -13.07
N ASN A 72 -23.62 8.66 -12.78
CA ASN A 72 -24.79 7.92 -12.33
C ASN A 72 -24.53 7.06 -11.07
N VAL A 73 -23.73 7.61 -10.14
CA VAL A 73 -23.39 6.99 -8.85
C VAL A 73 -24.24 7.62 -7.75
N GLN A 74 -24.98 6.82 -6.98
CA GLN A 74 -25.83 7.31 -5.90
C GLN A 74 -25.02 7.67 -4.66
N ASN A 75 -24.11 6.81 -4.25
CA ASN A 75 -23.29 6.99 -3.05
C ASN A 75 -21.81 6.82 -3.37
N PRO A 76 -21.04 7.90 -3.57
CA PRO A 76 -19.62 7.79 -3.89
C PRO A 76 -18.78 7.20 -2.76
N THR A 77 -19.23 7.33 -1.49
CA THR A 77 -18.49 6.78 -0.34
C THR A 77 -18.57 5.24 -0.23
N GLU A 78 -19.44 4.61 -1.02
CA GLU A 78 -19.59 3.16 -1.04
C GLU A 78 -19.40 2.55 -2.43
N ASN A 79 -19.26 3.41 -3.43
CA ASN A 79 -19.08 2.94 -4.80
C ASN A 79 -17.64 2.43 -5.02
N PRO A 80 -17.46 1.19 -5.51
CA PRO A 80 -16.14 0.59 -5.73
C PRO A 80 -15.27 1.40 -6.70
N ASP A 81 -15.86 2.00 -7.74
CA ASP A 81 -15.12 2.80 -8.72
C ASP A 81 -14.57 4.10 -8.13
N CYS A 82 -15.22 4.65 -7.12
CA CYS A 82 -14.69 5.77 -6.36
C CYS A 82 -13.63 5.30 -5.35
N LEU A 83 -13.95 4.24 -4.61
CA LEU A 83 -13.12 3.73 -3.52
C LEU A 83 -11.77 3.18 -3.98
N LYS A 84 -11.68 2.59 -5.18
CA LYS A 84 -10.40 2.08 -5.73
C LYS A 84 -9.28 3.12 -5.78
N CYS A 85 -9.63 4.42 -5.83
CA CYS A 85 -8.67 5.53 -5.79
C CYS A 85 -8.74 6.32 -4.48
N HIS A 86 -9.93 6.51 -3.93
CA HIS A 86 -10.15 7.37 -2.76
C HIS A 86 -9.98 6.64 -1.42
N ALA A 87 -10.04 5.32 -1.39
CA ALA A 87 -9.76 4.46 -0.23
C ALA A 87 -9.30 3.07 -0.68
N PRO A 88 -8.14 2.95 -1.36
CA PRO A 88 -7.74 1.71 -2.08
C PRO A 88 -7.62 0.46 -1.21
N LEU A 89 -7.44 0.62 0.09
CA LEU A 89 -7.30 -0.50 1.03
C LEU A 89 -8.60 -0.89 1.74
N CYS A 90 -9.74 -0.25 1.40
CA CYS A 90 -11.01 -0.54 2.07
C CYS A 90 -11.49 -1.99 1.87
N GLU A 91 -11.16 -2.62 0.74
CA GLU A 91 -11.46 -4.04 0.49
C GLU A 91 -10.55 -5.00 1.27
N LYS A 92 -9.37 -4.54 1.67
CA LYS A 92 -8.41 -5.32 2.47
C LYS A 92 -8.67 -5.20 3.96
N SER A 93 -9.11 -4.04 4.40
CA SER A 93 -9.53 -3.77 5.78
C SER A 93 -10.50 -2.60 5.78
N ALA A 94 -11.75 -2.85 6.20
CA ALA A 94 -12.78 -1.81 6.29
C ALA A 94 -12.39 -0.67 7.25
N GLU A 95 -11.58 -0.95 8.27
CA GLU A 95 -11.08 0.03 9.24
C GLU A 95 -10.18 1.09 8.59
N LEU A 96 -9.51 0.75 7.46
CA LEU A 96 -8.60 1.66 6.76
C LEU A 96 -9.31 2.60 5.77
N LYS A 97 -10.61 2.45 5.57
CA LYS A 97 -11.39 3.25 4.63
C LYS A 97 -11.25 4.75 4.89
N ALA A 98 -11.33 5.15 6.16
CA ALA A 98 -11.26 6.55 6.57
C ALA A 98 -9.87 7.19 6.37
N GLU A 99 -8.81 6.40 6.23
CA GLU A 99 -7.45 6.90 6.01
C GLU A 99 -7.22 7.39 4.57
N GLY A 100 -8.13 7.08 3.65
CA GLY A 100 -7.98 7.42 2.25
C GLY A 100 -6.81 6.69 1.59
N VAL A 101 -5.93 7.42 0.90
CA VAL A 101 -4.68 6.87 0.35
C VAL A 101 -3.62 6.90 1.45
N SER A 102 -3.53 5.80 2.18
CA SER A 102 -2.65 5.64 3.34
C SER A 102 -1.19 5.35 2.95
N CYS A 103 -0.30 5.33 3.94
CA CYS A 103 1.11 4.98 3.74
C CYS A 103 1.29 3.63 3.02
N GLU A 104 0.48 2.67 3.39
CA GLU A 104 0.58 1.29 2.91
C GLU A 104 0.08 1.09 1.47
N VAL A 105 -0.64 2.06 0.89
CA VAL A 105 -1.00 2.05 -0.54
C VAL A 105 0.25 2.12 -1.42
N CYS A 106 1.26 2.84 -0.95
CA CYS A 106 2.54 2.97 -1.64
C CYS A 106 3.59 2.00 -1.10
N HIS A 107 3.61 1.76 0.21
CA HIS A 107 4.68 1.02 0.87
C HIS A 107 4.35 -0.45 1.17
N GLY A 108 3.15 -0.92 0.84
CA GLY A 108 2.73 -2.30 1.08
C GLY A 108 2.33 -2.59 2.53
N PRO A 109 1.87 -3.83 2.81
CA PRO A 109 1.30 -4.22 4.11
C PRO A 109 2.33 -4.26 5.22
N GLY A 110 2.12 -3.46 6.27
CA GLY A 110 3.09 -3.14 7.31
C GLY A 110 3.22 -4.12 8.46
N SER A 111 2.43 -5.18 8.52
CA SER A 111 2.37 -6.07 9.71
C SER A 111 3.73 -6.57 10.17
N ASP A 112 4.61 -6.88 9.26
CA ASP A 112 5.90 -7.49 9.55
C ASP A 112 7.08 -6.53 9.39
N TYR A 113 7.14 -5.73 8.33
CA TYR A 113 8.26 -4.82 8.14
C TYR A 113 8.29 -3.65 9.15
N LYS A 114 7.18 -3.32 9.84
CA LYS A 114 7.17 -2.29 10.90
C LYS A 114 8.05 -2.63 12.11
N LYS A 115 8.42 -3.89 12.29
CA LYS A 115 9.28 -4.32 13.40
C LYS A 115 10.64 -3.64 13.30
N LEU A 116 11.12 -3.03 14.39
CA LEU A 116 12.32 -2.19 14.39
C LEU A 116 13.55 -2.90 13.84
N ASN A 117 13.73 -4.15 14.17
CA ASN A 117 14.84 -4.98 13.67
C ASN A 117 14.74 -5.29 12.17
N VAL A 118 13.52 -5.34 11.63
CA VAL A 118 13.26 -5.55 10.20
C VAL A 118 13.43 -4.25 9.43
N MET A 119 12.83 -3.14 9.93
CA MET A 119 12.86 -1.84 9.24
C MET A 119 14.26 -1.23 9.13
N LYS A 120 15.20 -1.61 9.99
CA LYS A 120 16.61 -1.17 9.92
C LYS A 120 17.39 -1.81 8.76
N ASP A 121 16.90 -2.89 8.21
CA ASP A 121 17.48 -3.59 7.06
C ASP A 121 16.49 -3.56 5.89
N VAL A 122 16.80 -2.76 4.88
CA VAL A 122 15.93 -2.57 3.71
C VAL A 122 15.69 -3.88 2.95
N ALA A 123 16.70 -4.76 2.83
CA ALA A 123 16.55 -6.03 2.15
C ALA A 123 15.60 -6.95 2.92
N LEU A 124 15.76 -7.00 4.24
CA LEU A 124 14.87 -7.76 5.11
C LEU A 124 13.45 -7.17 5.12
N ALA A 125 13.32 -5.85 5.14
CA ALA A 125 12.02 -5.18 5.08
C ALA A 125 11.26 -5.49 3.78
N LYS A 126 11.95 -5.52 2.64
CA LYS A 126 11.37 -5.92 1.34
C LYS A 126 10.88 -7.37 1.37
N GLN A 127 11.61 -8.28 1.98
CA GLN A 127 11.18 -9.68 2.17
C GLN A 127 9.94 -9.79 3.08
N ASN A 128 9.72 -8.79 3.91
CA ASN A 128 8.58 -8.71 4.84
C ASN A 128 7.45 -7.77 4.36
N GLY A 129 7.36 -7.52 3.07
CA GLY A 129 6.23 -6.82 2.46
C GLY A 129 6.45 -5.32 2.17
N LEU A 130 7.62 -4.74 2.49
CA LEU A 130 7.91 -3.35 2.16
C LEU A 130 8.12 -3.18 0.64
N ILE A 131 7.37 -2.28 0.05
CA ILE A 131 7.59 -1.81 -1.32
C ILE A 131 8.53 -0.62 -1.29
N VAL A 132 9.63 -0.72 -2.03
CA VAL A 132 10.61 0.36 -2.24
C VAL A 132 10.72 0.62 -3.73
N TYR A 133 10.56 1.87 -4.13
CA TYR A 133 10.73 2.30 -5.50
C TYR A 133 12.19 2.68 -5.76
N ASP A 134 12.78 2.12 -6.80
CA ASP A 134 14.19 2.29 -7.17
C ASP A 134 14.40 3.40 -8.21
N SER A 135 13.32 3.91 -8.80
CA SER A 135 13.37 4.95 -9.81
C SER A 135 12.13 5.86 -9.76
N GLN A 136 12.25 7.06 -10.33
CA GLN A 136 11.12 7.98 -10.48
C GLN A 136 10.06 7.42 -11.44
N ASP A 137 10.44 6.63 -12.42
CA ASP A 137 9.49 5.97 -13.31
C ASP A 137 8.65 4.92 -12.57
N ALA A 138 9.25 4.17 -11.66
CA ALA A 138 8.52 3.24 -10.80
C ALA A 138 7.52 3.96 -9.90
N ILE A 139 7.90 5.10 -9.31
CA ILE A 139 6.99 5.95 -8.53
C ILE A 139 5.86 6.49 -9.41
N LYS A 140 6.20 7.04 -10.58
CA LYS A 140 5.22 7.57 -11.55
C LYS A 140 4.21 6.50 -11.96
N LYS A 141 4.66 5.28 -12.22
CA LYS A 141 3.79 4.14 -12.54
C LYS A 141 2.80 3.86 -11.42
N GLN A 142 3.24 3.90 -10.16
CA GLN A 142 2.34 3.77 -9.00
C GLN A 142 1.32 4.91 -8.95
N CYS A 143 1.73 6.16 -9.15
CA CYS A 143 0.80 7.29 -9.18
C CYS A 143 -0.27 7.13 -10.27
N LEU A 144 0.11 6.64 -11.44
CA LEU A 144 -0.79 6.47 -12.57
C LEU A 144 -1.83 5.35 -12.39
N THR A 145 -1.73 4.52 -11.36
CA THR A 145 -2.81 3.56 -11.02
C THR A 145 -4.13 4.26 -10.68
N CYS A 146 -4.05 5.49 -10.15
CA CYS A 146 -5.21 6.33 -9.83
C CYS A 146 -5.27 7.60 -10.68
N HIS A 147 -4.12 8.19 -11.02
CA HIS A 147 -4.03 9.50 -11.69
C HIS A 147 -4.01 9.43 -13.22
N ALA A 148 -4.14 8.25 -13.82
CA ALA A 148 -4.30 8.14 -15.26
C ALA A 148 -5.67 8.68 -15.68
N ASN A 149 -5.73 9.93 -16.11
CA ASN A 149 -6.95 10.59 -16.57
C ASN A 149 -8.08 10.70 -15.51
N ALA A 150 -7.71 10.84 -14.22
CA ALA A 150 -8.68 10.97 -13.14
C ALA A 150 -9.57 12.19 -13.35
N HIS A 151 -10.89 11.98 -13.44
CA HIS A 151 -11.89 13.02 -13.69
C HIS A 151 -11.60 13.88 -14.94
N GLY A 152 -11.00 13.28 -15.98
CA GLY A 152 -10.66 13.99 -17.23
C GLY A 152 -9.52 15.02 -17.06
N LYS A 153 -8.78 14.99 -15.95
CA LYS A 153 -7.69 15.95 -15.70
C LYS A 153 -6.34 15.35 -16.05
N SER A 154 -5.47 16.20 -16.63
CA SER A 154 -4.07 15.84 -16.84
C SER A 154 -3.33 15.74 -15.50
N PHE A 155 -2.39 14.82 -15.39
CA PHE A 155 -1.55 14.62 -14.22
C PHE A 155 -0.12 15.08 -14.50
N ASP A 156 0.30 16.13 -13.82
CA ASP A 156 1.70 16.55 -13.77
C ASP A 156 2.37 15.81 -12.60
N PHE A 157 3.15 14.78 -12.95
CA PHE A 157 3.85 13.96 -11.98
C PHE A 157 4.86 14.77 -11.16
N ALA A 158 5.69 15.60 -11.80
CA ALA A 158 6.74 16.33 -11.11
C ALA A 158 6.17 17.29 -10.06
N ALA A 159 5.22 18.14 -10.46
CA ALA A 159 4.57 19.09 -9.56
C ALA A 159 3.74 18.40 -8.47
N SER A 160 3.17 17.23 -8.77
CA SER A 160 2.37 16.49 -7.79
C SER A 160 3.22 15.72 -6.79
N PHE A 161 4.32 15.13 -7.23
CA PHE A 161 5.24 14.39 -6.37
C PHE A 161 5.90 15.29 -5.34
N GLU A 162 6.29 16.52 -5.72
CA GLU A 162 6.84 17.52 -4.79
C GLU A 162 5.93 17.78 -3.58
N LYS A 163 4.62 17.64 -3.73
CA LYS A 163 3.63 17.90 -2.65
C LYS A 163 3.47 16.76 -1.67
N ILE A 164 3.92 15.57 -2.03
CA ILE A 164 3.73 14.36 -1.23
C ILE A 164 5.04 13.68 -0.84
N LYS A 165 6.14 14.03 -1.50
CA LYS A 165 7.44 13.44 -1.19
C LYS A 165 7.82 13.72 0.26
N HIS A 166 8.44 12.77 0.87
CA HIS A 166 8.98 12.88 2.21
C HIS A 166 10.42 12.36 2.26
N ASN A 167 11.18 12.86 3.21
CA ASN A 167 12.58 12.49 3.37
C ASN A 167 12.74 11.08 3.93
N LYS A 168 13.85 10.44 3.60
CA LYS A 168 14.31 9.25 4.32
C LYS A 168 14.75 9.68 5.72
N PRO A 169 14.69 8.78 6.72
CA PRO A 169 15.31 9.03 8.02
C PRO A 169 16.79 9.40 7.84
N ALA A 170 17.28 10.28 8.67
CA ALA A 170 18.73 10.53 8.76
C ALA A 170 19.42 9.23 9.21
N GLN A 171 20.46 8.83 8.48
CA GLN A 171 21.28 7.68 8.83
C GLN A 171 22.29 8.04 9.90
#